data_2d5ad53665b33a1fce44aa7051249a9f
#
_entry.id   2d5ad53665b33a1fce44aa7051249a9f
#
_cell.length_a   1.000
_cell.length_b   1.000
_cell.length_c   1.000
_cell.angle_alpha   90.00
_cell.angle_beta   90.00
_cell.angle_gamma   90.00
#
_symmetry.space_group_name_H-M   'P 1'
#
loop_
_entity.id
_entity.type
_entity.pdbx_description
1 polymer ?
#
loop_
_entity_poly.entity_id
_entity_poly.type
_entity_poly.pdbx_seq_one_letter_code
_entity_poly.pdbx_strand_id
1 'polypeptide(L)'
;MLVFGTRPEAIKMAPLVKELQRRPDEFRTLVTVTGQHRQMLDQVLRIFDITPDYDLDIMRQGQDLTDVTVRVLEGMRSVFDKAGEPDIVLVHGDTTTSTAAALAAFYRQIPVGHVEAGLRTGNIYSPWPEEMNRRLTGRLATYHFAPTPLARQNLLAEAVSPDNIIVTGNTVIDALYSVVEKIKNDEALRDNLAARIAEAGYSVQPLEQGRRMVLITGHRRENFGDGFLRICNAIRDLALRFPEVDFVYPMHLNPNVRRPIAQIFSHTDHPNVHFIEPLEYLQFVFLMEKATLVLTDSGGIQEEAPGLGKPVLVMRDTTERPEALEAGTVRLVGTDYDAIVSSVTDLLTSPADYDAMSHAVNPYGDGHACPRIADSLS
;
A
#
# COMPACT_ATOMS: atom_id res chain seq x y z
N MET A 1 15.85 -11.05 12.34
CA MET A 1 14.62 -10.59 13.06
C MET A 1 13.93 -9.54 12.22
N LEU A 2 12.61 -9.64 12.01
CA LEU A 2 11.81 -8.63 11.31
C LEU A 2 10.99 -7.83 12.33
N VAL A 3 10.99 -6.49 12.22
CA VAL A 3 10.29 -5.60 13.17
C VAL A 3 9.32 -4.69 12.41
N PHE A 4 8.06 -4.69 12.79
CA PHE A 4 7.03 -3.81 12.22
C PHE A 4 5.87 -3.60 13.20
N GLY A 5 5.09 -2.53 12.99
CA GLY A 5 4.07 -2.14 13.99
C GLY A 5 2.78 -1.57 13.43
N THR A 6 2.75 -1.19 12.15
CA THR A 6 1.58 -0.63 11.50
C THR A 6 1.03 -1.59 10.45
N ARG A 7 -0.23 -1.37 10.04
CA ARG A 7 -0.87 -2.16 8.98
C ARG A 7 -0.11 -2.11 7.64
N PRO A 8 0.32 -0.94 7.13
CA PRO A 8 1.07 -0.88 5.87
C PRO A 8 2.40 -1.63 5.92
N GLU A 9 3.14 -1.50 7.03
CA GLU A 9 4.37 -2.27 7.24
C GLU A 9 4.09 -3.77 7.25
N ALA A 10 3.07 -4.21 7.99
CA ALA A 10 2.73 -5.62 8.11
C ALA A 10 2.38 -6.24 6.75
N ILE A 11 1.59 -5.55 5.91
CA ILE A 11 1.26 -6.01 4.55
C ILE A 11 2.53 -6.25 3.74
N LYS A 12 3.47 -5.31 3.77
CA LYS A 12 4.70 -5.34 2.98
C LYS A 12 5.78 -6.28 3.55
N MET A 13 5.79 -6.51 4.86
CA MET A 13 6.75 -7.40 5.53
C MET A 13 6.26 -8.85 5.61
N ALA A 14 4.96 -9.08 5.58
CA ALA A 14 4.41 -10.44 5.67
C ALA A 14 4.94 -11.41 4.60
N PRO A 15 5.01 -11.06 3.30
CA PRO A 15 5.56 -11.97 2.30
C PRO A 15 7.05 -12.25 2.55
N LEU A 16 7.82 -11.28 3.07
CA LEU A 16 9.21 -11.51 3.43
C LEU A 16 9.35 -12.45 4.64
N VAL A 17 8.48 -12.32 5.65
CA VAL A 17 8.41 -13.29 6.76
C VAL A 17 8.19 -14.70 6.21
N LYS A 18 7.21 -14.87 5.32
CA LYS A 18 6.90 -16.17 4.72
C LYS A 18 8.05 -16.71 3.86
N GLU A 19 8.71 -15.85 3.10
CA GLU A 19 9.86 -16.24 2.29
C GLU A 19 11.01 -16.78 3.15
N LEU A 20 11.38 -16.06 4.21
CA LEU A 20 12.45 -16.50 5.11
C LEU A 20 12.04 -17.76 5.91
N GLN A 21 10.78 -17.89 6.32
CA GLN A 21 10.28 -19.08 7.00
C GLN A 21 10.27 -20.35 6.10
N ARG A 22 10.17 -20.17 4.77
CA ARG A 22 10.26 -21.29 3.83
C ARG A 22 11.68 -21.81 3.64
N ARG A 23 12.69 -21.10 4.13
CA ARG A 23 14.11 -21.44 4.05
C ARG A 23 14.70 -21.72 5.43
N PRO A 24 14.20 -22.71 6.19
CA PRO A 24 14.62 -22.95 7.58
C PRO A 24 16.07 -23.42 7.72
N ASP A 25 16.66 -23.95 6.64
CA ASP A 25 18.07 -24.37 6.61
C ASP A 25 19.03 -23.17 6.47
N GLU A 26 18.53 -22.02 5.99
CA GLU A 26 19.29 -20.78 5.81
C GLU A 26 18.97 -19.75 6.88
N PHE A 27 17.71 -19.68 7.33
CA PHE A 27 17.22 -18.60 8.19
C PHE A 27 16.46 -19.10 9.42
N ARG A 28 16.89 -18.65 10.59
CA ARG A 28 16.06 -18.63 11.79
C ARG A 28 15.29 -17.32 11.83
N THR A 29 14.03 -17.35 11.45
CA THR A 29 13.19 -16.17 11.35
C THR A 29 12.52 -15.85 12.69
N LEU A 30 12.73 -14.63 13.20
CA LEU A 30 12.05 -14.09 14.38
C LEU A 30 11.21 -12.88 13.97
N VAL A 31 9.95 -12.85 14.40
CA VAL A 31 9.00 -11.78 14.12
C VAL A 31 8.70 -11.02 15.39
N THR A 32 8.99 -9.71 15.39
CA THR A 32 8.68 -8.80 16.48
C THR A 32 7.69 -7.75 16.00
N VAL A 33 6.56 -7.65 16.66
CA VAL A 33 5.56 -6.60 16.38
C VAL A 33 5.52 -5.59 17.51
N THR A 34 5.34 -4.31 17.15
CA THR A 34 5.24 -3.26 18.16
C THR A 34 3.80 -2.98 18.58
N GLY A 35 2.82 -3.30 17.73
CA GLY A 35 1.40 -3.09 18.03
C GLY A 35 1.02 -1.61 18.07
N GLN A 36 1.68 -0.75 17.28
CA GLN A 36 1.37 0.68 17.20
C GLN A 36 -0.07 0.93 16.74
N HIS A 37 -0.63 0.08 15.85
CA HIS A 37 -2.02 0.09 15.40
C HIS A 37 -2.63 -1.31 15.56
N ARG A 38 -2.92 -1.69 16.80
CA ARG A 38 -3.21 -3.07 17.22
C ARG A 38 -4.20 -3.82 16.34
N GLN A 39 -5.45 -3.36 16.26
CA GLN A 39 -6.52 -4.09 15.55
C GLN A 39 -6.22 -4.28 14.06
N MET A 40 -5.67 -3.24 13.41
CA MET A 40 -5.34 -3.30 11.98
C MET A 40 -4.15 -4.22 11.70
N LEU A 41 -3.17 -4.26 12.61
CA LEU A 41 -2.03 -5.16 12.54
C LEU A 41 -2.47 -6.62 12.65
N ASP A 42 -3.29 -6.95 13.64
CA ASP A 42 -3.79 -8.30 13.88
C ASP A 42 -4.58 -8.86 12.70
N GLN A 43 -5.30 -8.01 11.97
CA GLN A 43 -5.97 -8.42 10.73
C GLN A 43 -4.97 -8.92 9.68
N VAL A 44 -3.88 -8.18 9.46
CA VAL A 44 -2.85 -8.57 8.48
C VAL A 44 -2.13 -9.85 8.91
N LEU A 45 -1.78 -9.96 10.19
CA LEU A 45 -1.15 -11.17 10.73
C LEU A 45 -2.02 -12.42 10.45
N ARG A 46 -3.34 -12.31 10.64
CA ARG A 46 -4.28 -13.40 10.31
C ARG A 46 -4.36 -13.70 8.82
N ILE A 47 -4.35 -12.68 7.95
CA ILE A 47 -4.39 -12.85 6.48
C ILE A 47 -3.21 -13.71 6.00
N PHE A 48 -2.02 -13.45 6.55
CA PHE A 48 -0.79 -14.11 6.17
C PHE A 48 -0.39 -15.28 7.10
N ASP A 49 -1.26 -15.68 8.03
CA ASP A 49 -1.00 -16.76 8.98
C ASP A 49 0.36 -16.59 9.70
N ILE A 50 0.58 -15.39 10.26
CA ILE A 50 1.79 -15.03 11.00
C ILE A 50 1.47 -14.94 12.49
N THR A 51 2.24 -15.66 13.28
CA THR A 51 2.26 -15.53 14.75
C THR A 51 3.57 -14.85 15.13
N PRO A 52 3.55 -13.66 15.75
CA PRO A 52 4.77 -13.01 16.18
C PRO A 52 5.42 -13.73 17.34
N ASP A 53 6.75 -13.79 17.35
CA ASP A 53 7.54 -14.34 18.46
C ASP A 53 7.56 -13.37 19.65
N TYR A 54 7.57 -12.08 19.37
CA TYR A 54 7.59 -11.00 20.35
C TYR A 54 6.57 -9.93 19.99
N ASP A 55 5.87 -9.46 21.03
CA ASP A 55 4.87 -8.41 20.91
C ASP A 55 5.11 -7.35 21.97
N LEU A 56 5.41 -6.12 21.56
CA LEU A 56 5.73 -5.03 22.47
C LEU A 56 4.48 -4.34 23.03
N ASP A 57 3.35 -4.48 22.35
CA ASP A 57 2.06 -3.89 22.73
C ASP A 57 2.16 -2.42 23.18
N ILE A 58 2.80 -1.58 22.34
CA ILE A 58 3.13 -0.20 22.71
C ILE A 58 1.94 0.77 22.63
N MET A 59 0.81 0.35 22.06
CA MET A 59 -0.32 1.25 21.85
C MET A 59 -0.88 1.77 23.16
N ARG A 60 -0.98 3.10 23.30
CA ARG A 60 -1.63 3.77 24.43
C ARG A 60 -2.43 4.97 23.92
N GLN A 61 -3.50 5.30 24.62
CA GLN A 61 -4.33 6.44 24.29
C GLN A 61 -3.56 7.75 24.49
N GLY A 62 -3.56 8.63 23.48
CA GLY A 62 -2.96 9.96 23.56
C GLY A 62 -1.43 9.98 23.44
N GLN A 63 -0.79 8.87 23.04
CA GLN A 63 0.66 8.81 22.83
C GLN A 63 1.09 9.72 21.68
N ASP A 64 2.23 10.39 21.85
CA ASP A 64 2.91 11.16 20.83
C ASP A 64 4.08 10.37 20.20
N LEU A 65 4.80 10.99 19.26
CA LEU A 65 5.95 10.36 18.58
C LEU A 65 7.09 10.04 19.55
N THR A 66 7.27 10.85 20.60
CA THR A 66 8.27 10.61 21.65
C THR A 66 7.93 9.35 22.42
N ASP A 67 6.66 9.21 22.83
CA ASP A 67 6.18 8.02 23.55
C ASP A 67 6.40 6.75 22.74
N VAL A 68 6.06 6.78 21.43
CA VAL A 68 6.26 5.64 20.52
C VAL A 68 7.75 5.30 20.44
N THR A 69 8.62 6.30 20.23
CA THR A 69 10.07 6.11 20.11
C THR A 69 10.65 5.47 21.38
N VAL A 70 10.35 6.01 22.55
CA VAL A 70 10.85 5.51 23.84
C VAL A 70 10.40 4.07 24.06
N ARG A 71 9.11 3.76 23.85
CA ARG A 71 8.57 2.41 24.06
C ARG A 71 9.16 1.39 23.12
N VAL A 72 9.38 1.74 21.86
CA VAL A 72 10.02 0.84 20.90
C VAL A 72 11.48 0.58 21.31
N LEU A 73 12.23 1.61 21.69
CA LEU A 73 13.61 1.45 22.15
C LEU A 73 13.73 0.54 23.38
N GLU A 74 12.90 0.78 24.41
CA GLU A 74 12.87 -0.05 25.63
C GLU A 74 12.38 -1.47 25.35
N GLY A 75 11.34 -1.62 24.52
CA GLY A 75 10.80 -2.91 24.11
C GLY A 75 11.83 -3.73 23.34
N MET A 76 12.51 -3.14 22.36
CA MET A 76 13.55 -3.82 21.58
C MET A 76 14.75 -4.22 22.44
N ARG A 77 15.15 -3.39 23.39
CA ARG A 77 16.17 -3.80 24.37
C ARG A 77 15.77 -5.07 25.11
N SER A 78 14.53 -5.14 25.60
CA SER A 78 14.00 -6.33 26.29
C SER A 78 13.92 -7.55 25.37
N VAL A 79 13.59 -7.35 24.08
CA VAL A 79 13.57 -8.44 23.09
C VAL A 79 14.98 -8.99 22.87
N PHE A 80 15.99 -8.14 22.65
CA PHE A 80 17.37 -8.58 22.46
C PHE A 80 17.92 -9.30 23.69
N ASP A 81 17.59 -8.85 24.89
CA ASP A 81 17.99 -9.52 26.14
C ASP A 81 17.39 -10.93 26.27
N LYS A 82 16.18 -11.17 25.72
CA LYS A 82 15.48 -12.47 25.77
C LYS A 82 15.81 -13.39 24.60
N ALA A 83 15.85 -12.84 23.39
CA ALA A 83 16.02 -13.60 22.14
C ALA A 83 17.50 -13.93 21.86
N GLY A 84 18.43 -13.20 22.46
CA GLY A 84 19.79 -13.03 22.00
C GLY A 84 19.87 -12.02 20.86
N GLU A 85 21.08 -11.70 20.45
CA GLU A 85 21.33 -10.76 19.35
C GLU A 85 21.13 -11.48 18.01
N PRO A 86 20.19 -11.03 17.14
CA PRO A 86 20.07 -11.60 15.81
C PRO A 86 21.22 -11.14 14.92
N ASP A 87 21.56 -11.91 13.89
CA ASP A 87 22.58 -11.52 12.91
C ASP A 87 22.19 -10.26 12.12
N ILE A 88 20.89 -10.01 11.96
CA ILE A 88 20.34 -8.82 11.28
C ILE A 88 18.94 -8.48 11.80
N VAL A 89 18.64 -7.18 11.85
CA VAL A 89 17.28 -6.64 12.07
C VAL A 89 16.78 -6.02 10.77
N LEU A 90 15.63 -6.50 10.27
CA LEU A 90 14.97 -5.96 9.09
C LEU A 90 13.84 -5.03 9.52
N VAL A 91 13.87 -3.79 9.04
CA VAL A 91 12.85 -2.76 9.24
C VAL A 91 12.31 -2.28 7.91
N HIS A 92 11.12 -1.68 7.91
CA HIS A 92 10.45 -1.30 6.65
C HIS A 92 10.12 0.19 6.61
N GLY A 93 10.45 0.83 5.49
CA GLY A 93 9.92 2.15 5.11
C GLY A 93 10.33 3.28 6.08
N ASP A 94 9.34 3.95 6.66
CA ASP A 94 9.50 5.29 7.21
C ASP A 94 8.76 5.56 8.53
N THR A 95 8.27 4.52 9.17
CA THR A 95 7.56 4.69 10.44
C THR A 95 8.50 5.01 11.59
N THR A 96 7.96 5.60 12.64
CA THR A 96 8.69 5.79 13.91
C THR A 96 9.13 4.45 14.52
N THR A 97 8.32 3.40 14.36
CA THR A 97 8.68 2.02 14.73
C THR A 97 9.97 1.57 14.04
N SER A 98 10.05 1.73 12.71
CA SER A 98 11.22 1.30 11.91
C SER A 98 12.48 2.04 12.33
N THR A 99 12.40 3.36 12.50
CA THR A 99 13.54 4.19 12.91
C THR A 99 14.01 3.85 14.33
N ALA A 100 13.09 3.71 15.27
CA ALA A 100 13.41 3.38 16.66
C ALA A 100 13.98 1.96 16.80
N ALA A 101 13.43 0.98 16.07
CA ALA A 101 13.96 -0.39 16.04
C ALA A 101 15.34 -0.46 15.41
N ALA A 102 15.59 0.29 14.32
CA ALA A 102 16.91 0.41 13.70
C ALA A 102 17.93 1.03 14.68
N LEU A 103 17.55 2.06 15.41
CA LEU A 103 18.40 2.70 16.43
C LEU A 103 18.72 1.74 17.59
N ALA A 104 17.73 0.97 18.06
CA ALA A 104 17.93 -0.04 19.09
C ALA A 104 18.92 -1.13 18.65
N ALA A 105 18.82 -1.60 17.40
CA ALA A 105 19.74 -2.56 16.82
C ALA A 105 21.14 -1.97 16.68
N PHE A 106 21.27 -0.73 16.21
CA PHE A 106 22.54 -0.03 16.09
C PHE A 106 23.28 0.08 17.44
N TYR A 107 22.56 0.36 18.54
CA TYR A 107 23.16 0.41 19.88
C TYR A 107 23.72 -0.92 20.36
N ARG A 108 23.27 -2.03 19.80
CA ARG A 108 23.79 -3.39 20.04
C ARG A 108 24.79 -3.83 18.97
N GLN A 109 25.16 -2.96 18.03
CA GLN A 109 26.02 -3.28 16.88
C GLN A 109 25.46 -4.40 16.00
N ILE A 110 24.14 -4.55 15.98
CA ILE A 110 23.44 -5.50 15.12
C ILE A 110 23.22 -4.84 13.76
N PRO A 111 23.62 -5.46 12.64
CA PRO A 111 23.34 -4.96 11.29
C PRO A 111 21.85 -4.73 11.06
N VAL A 112 21.52 -3.66 10.32
CA VAL A 112 20.14 -3.31 9.96
C VAL A 112 19.96 -3.41 8.46
N GLY A 113 18.93 -4.12 8.03
CA GLY A 113 18.46 -4.12 6.64
C GLY A 113 17.19 -3.25 6.52
N HIS A 114 17.24 -2.27 5.63
CA HIS A 114 16.13 -1.34 5.39
C HIS A 114 15.37 -1.75 4.13
N VAL A 115 14.17 -2.32 4.29
CA VAL A 115 13.25 -2.67 3.21
C VAL A 115 12.49 -1.43 2.77
N GLU A 116 12.27 -1.23 1.47
CA GLU A 116 11.72 0.00 0.86
C GLU A 116 12.62 1.22 1.12
N ALA A 117 13.93 1.03 0.99
CA ALA A 117 14.93 2.08 1.19
C ALA A 117 15.00 3.03 0.01
N GLY A 118 15.29 4.31 0.28
CA GLY A 118 15.67 5.27 -0.76
C GLY A 118 14.53 6.10 -1.34
N LEU A 119 13.29 5.95 -0.92
CA LEU A 119 12.22 6.88 -1.28
C LEU A 119 12.51 8.26 -0.67
N ARG A 120 12.38 9.33 -1.46
CA ARG A 120 12.65 10.70 -1.02
C ARG A 120 11.65 11.68 -1.62
N THR A 121 11.21 12.64 -0.81
CA THR A 121 10.46 13.82 -1.25
C THR A 121 11.33 15.06 -1.34
N GLY A 122 12.49 15.05 -0.69
CA GLY A 122 13.38 16.21 -0.58
C GLY A 122 12.98 17.23 0.49
N ASN A 123 11.80 17.10 1.10
CA ASN A 123 11.31 17.99 2.14
C ASN A 123 11.10 17.23 3.46
N ILE A 124 11.96 17.47 4.46
CA ILE A 124 11.93 16.75 5.75
C ILE A 124 10.65 16.96 6.58
N TYR A 125 9.82 17.92 6.19
CA TYR A 125 8.53 18.21 6.82
C TYR A 125 7.33 17.76 5.97
N SER A 126 7.56 17.06 4.83
CA SER A 126 6.48 16.60 3.96
C SER A 126 6.84 15.32 3.19
N PRO A 127 6.24 14.16 3.54
CA PRO A 127 5.40 13.91 4.72
C PRO A 127 6.20 13.99 6.03
N TRP A 128 5.55 14.37 7.10
CA TRP A 128 6.16 14.48 8.42
C TRP A 128 5.48 13.47 9.38
N PRO A 129 6.26 12.67 10.15
CA PRO A 129 7.74 12.64 10.28
C PRO A 129 8.45 11.72 9.27
N GLU A 130 7.75 11.15 8.29
CA GLU A 130 8.18 10.02 7.46
C GLU A 130 9.46 10.32 6.66
N GLU A 131 9.58 11.50 6.05
CA GLU A 131 10.78 11.82 5.25
C GLU A 131 12.04 11.86 6.11
N MET A 132 11.95 12.38 7.33
CA MET A 132 13.09 12.36 8.25
C MET A 132 13.39 10.94 8.76
N ASN A 133 12.36 10.16 9.04
CA ASN A 133 12.53 8.76 9.45
C ASN A 133 13.27 7.95 8.38
N ARG A 134 12.92 8.14 7.08
CA ARG A 134 13.63 7.48 5.96
C ARG A 134 15.11 7.79 5.97
N ARG A 135 15.47 9.07 6.18
CA ARG A 135 16.86 9.53 6.22
C ARG A 135 17.62 8.98 7.41
N LEU A 136 17.03 9.01 8.59
CA LEU A 136 17.63 8.46 9.81
C LEU A 136 17.84 6.95 9.70
N THR A 137 16.80 6.21 9.29
CA THR A 137 16.89 4.76 9.06
C THR A 137 17.95 4.42 8.01
N GLY A 138 17.99 5.18 6.91
CA GLY A 138 19.01 5.01 5.88
C GLY A 138 20.45 5.26 6.35
N ARG A 139 20.66 6.05 7.40
CA ARG A 139 22.00 6.22 8.01
C ARG A 139 22.37 5.13 8.99
N LEU A 140 21.38 4.50 9.61
CA LEU A 140 21.58 3.39 10.54
C LEU A 140 21.73 2.05 9.83
N ALA A 141 21.14 1.92 8.64
CA ALA A 141 21.10 0.67 7.90
C ALA A 141 22.46 0.30 7.29
N THR A 142 22.78 -0.99 7.35
CA THR A 142 23.92 -1.61 6.66
C THR A 142 23.54 -2.01 5.24
N TYR A 143 22.34 -2.61 5.05
CA TYR A 143 21.81 -3.03 3.76
C TYR A 143 20.57 -2.25 3.39
N HIS A 144 20.46 -1.88 2.12
CA HIS A 144 19.36 -1.08 1.58
C HIS A 144 18.69 -1.83 0.45
N PHE A 145 17.45 -2.27 0.68
CA PHE A 145 16.62 -2.93 -0.33
C PHE A 145 15.74 -1.88 -1.00
N ALA A 146 16.24 -1.37 -2.12
CA ALA A 146 15.59 -0.28 -2.86
C ALA A 146 14.49 -0.83 -3.76
N PRO A 147 13.26 -0.25 -3.74
CA PRO A 147 12.16 -0.72 -4.57
C PRO A 147 12.37 -0.42 -6.06
N THR A 148 13.13 0.64 -6.40
CA THR A 148 13.29 1.13 -7.77
C THR A 148 14.74 1.60 -8.03
N PRO A 149 15.15 1.72 -9.32
CA PRO A 149 16.40 2.38 -9.69
C PRO A 149 16.50 3.83 -9.20
N LEU A 150 15.39 4.59 -9.17
CA LEU A 150 15.38 5.96 -8.64
C LEU A 150 15.67 5.98 -7.15
N ALA A 151 15.07 5.07 -6.39
CA ALA A 151 15.34 4.92 -4.95
C ALA A 151 16.84 4.60 -4.70
N ARG A 152 17.44 3.75 -5.54
CA ARG A 152 18.89 3.51 -5.51
C ARG A 152 19.70 4.78 -5.78
N GLN A 153 19.32 5.59 -6.76
CA GLN A 153 20.00 6.85 -7.08
C GLN A 153 19.96 7.82 -5.89
N ASN A 154 18.83 7.93 -5.21
CA ASN A 154 18.69 8.75 -4.00
C ASN A 154 19.68 8.32 -2.90
N LEU A 155 19.83 7.02 -2.67
CA LEU A 155 20.78 6.50 -1.69
C LEU A 155 22.24 6.77 -2.09
N LEU A 156 22.58 6.61 -3.36
CA LEU A 156 23.91 6.94 -3.88
C LEU A 156 24.23 8.43 -3.71
N ALA A 157 23.25 9.32 -3.97
CA ALA A 157 23.39 10.76 -3.77
C ALA A 157 23.63 11.13 -2.29
N GLU A 158 23.18 10.28 -1.37
CA GLU A 158 23.43 10.40 0.06
C GLU A 158 24.71 9.67 0.53
N ALA A 159 25.58 9.28 -0.41
CA ALA A 159 26.85 8.61 -0.16
C ALA A 159 26.74 7.22 0.53
N VAL A 160 25.64 6.49 0.27
CA VAL A 160 25.55 5.06 0.62
C VAL A 160 26.42 4.27 -0.37
N SER A 161 27.19 3.30 0.12
CA SER A 161 28.03 2.46 -0.72
C SER A 161 27.17 1.67 -1.73
N PRO A 162 27.54 1.63 -3.03
CA PRO A 162 26.82 0.84 -4.03
C PRO A 162 26.68 -0.63 -3.68
N ASP A 163 27.67 -1.19 -2.98
CA ASP A 163 27.68 -2.61 -2.58
C ASP A 163 26.62 -2.94 -1.52
N ASN A 164 26.14 -1.94 -0.83
CA ASN A 164 25.11 -2.07 0.22
C ASN A 164 23.69 -1.79 -0.28
N ILE A 165 23.52 -1.53 -1.59
CA ILE A 165 22.21 -1.20 -2.18
C ILE A 165 21.81 -2.28 -3.19
N ILE A 166 20.72 -2.96 -2.91
CA ILE A 166 20.14 -3.97 -3.79
C ILE A 166 18.79 -3.45 -4.30
N VAL A 167 18.61 -3.38 -5.62
CA VAL A 167 17.30 -3.07 -6.22
C VAL A 167 16.48 -4.35 -6.28
N THR A 168 15.46 -4.44 -5.45
CA THR A 168 14.67 -5.67 -5.25
C THR A 168 13.29 -5.62 -5.89
N GLY A 169 12.73 -4.45 -6.13
CA GLY A 169 11.30 -4.23 -6.25
C GLY A 169 10.67 -3.94 -4.89
N ASN A 170 9.39 -3.60 -4.91
CA ASN A 170 8.62 -3.34 -3.69
C ASN A 170 7.89 -4.60 -3.24
N THR A 171 8.07 -4.98 -1.98
CA THR A 171 7.43 -6.16 -1.37
C THR A 171 5.89 -6.07 -1.31
N VAL A 172 5.30 -4.89 -1.56
CA VAL A 172 3.85 -4.75 -1.71
C VAL A 172 3.31 -5.56 -2.88
N ILE A 173 4.10 -5.72 -3.95
CA ILE A 173 3.69 -6.51 -5.12
C ILE A 173 3.71 -8.01 -4.78
N ASP A 174 4.71 -8.45 -4.02
CA ASP A 174 4.74 -9.83 -3.48
C ASP A 174 3.52 -10.10 -2.60
N ALA A 175 3.16 -9.16 -1.72
CA ALA A 175 1.98 -9.26 -0.88
C ALA A 175 0.69 -9.34 -1.70
N LEU A 176 0.55 -8.47 -2.70
CA LEU A 176 -0.60 -8.43 -3.59
C LEU A 176 -0.80 -9.76 -4.31
N TYR A 177 0.26 -10.29 -4.92
CA TYR A 177 0.18 -11.56 -5.66
C TYR A 177 -0.12 -12.75 -4.75
N SER A 178 0.48 -12.79 -3.56
CA SER A 178 0.18 -13.80 -2.55
C SER A 178 -1.30 -13.79 -2.13
N VAL A 179 -1.87 -12.60 -1.94
CA VAL A 179 -3.29 -12.43 -1.60
C VAL A 179 -4.19 -12.83 -2.76
N VAL A 180 -3.88 -12.41 -3.98
CA VAL A 180 -4.65 -12.79 -5.18
C VAL A 180 -4.62 -14.29 -5.40
N GLU A 181 -3.47 -14.92 -5.23
CA GLU A 181 -3.34 -16.39 -5.32
C GLU A 181 -4.14 -17.10 -4.23
N LYS A 182 -4.07 -16.64 -2.98
CA LYS A 182 -4.87 -17.17 -1.87
C LYS A 182 -6.37 -17.09 -2.18
N ILE A 183 -6.84 -15.94 -2.69
CA ILE A 183 -8.25 -15.75 -3.08
C ILE A 183 -8.64 -16.68 -4.25
N LYS A 184 -7.78 -16.82 -5.27
CA LYS A 184 -8.05 -17.68 -6.44
C LYS A 184 -8.15 -19.16 -6.08
N ASN A 185 -7.35 -19.62 -5.14
CA ASN A 185 -7.25 -21.02 -4.75
C ASN A 185 -8.25 -21.46 -3.65
N ASP A 186 -8.98 -20.52 -3.04
CA ASP A 186 -9.92 -20.78 -1.94
C ASP A 186 -11.33 -20.29 -2.31
N GLU A 187 -12.21 -21.22 -2.72
CA GLU A 187 -13.59 -20.92 -3.10
C GLU A 187 -14.41 -20.40 -1.91
N ALA A 188 -14.25 -21.00 -0.74
CA ALA A 188 -14.96 -20.57 0.47
C ALA A 188 -14.56 -19.13 0.86
N LEU A 189 -13.28 -18.78 0.70
CA LEU A 189 -12.81 -17.42 0.91
C LEU A 189 -13.45 -16.47 -0.10
N ARG A 190 -13.49 -16.81 -1.39
CA ARG A 190 -14.15 -15.97 -2.43
C ARG A 190 -15.60 -15.71 -2.11
N ASP A 191 -16.35 -16.75 -1.75
CA ASP A 191 -17.77 -16.64 -1.41
C ASP A 191 -17.98 -15.74 -0.17
N ASN A 192 -17.13 -15.90 0.82
CA ASN A 192 -17.15 -15.04 2.01
C ASN A 192 -16.84 -13.58 1.67
N LEU A 193 -15.83 -13.33 0.84
CA LEU A 193 -15.49 -11.97 0.40
C LEU A 193 -16.63 -11.34 -0.40
N ALA A 194 -17.24 -12.09 -1.33
CA ALA A 194 -18.39 -11.64 -2.10
C ALA A 194 -19.58 -11.28 -1.20
N ALA A 195 -19.87 -12.13 -0.20
CA ALA A 195 -20.94 -11.87 0.79
C ALA A 195 -20.66 -10.60 1.59
N ARG A 196 -19.43 -10.42 2.09
CA ARG A 196 -19.06 -9.22 2.86
C ARG A 196 -19.08 -7.93 2.04
N ILE A 197 -18.73 -8.00 0.74
CA ILE A 197 -18.85 -6.86 -0.17
C ILE A 197 -20.33 -6.54 -0.43
N ALA A 198 -21.19 -7.56 -0.53
CA ALA A 198 -22.63 -7.37 -0.65
C ALA A 198 -23.23 -6.72 0.61
N GLU A 199 -22.80 -7.13 1.81
CA GLU A 199 -23.17 -6.48 3.07
C GLU A 199 -22.70 -5.02 3.13
N ALA A 200 -21.55 -4.70 2.52
CA ALA A 200 -21.06 -3.34 2.41
C ALA A 200 -21.84 -2.47 1.40
N GLY A 201 -22.65 -3.10 0.54
CA GLY A 201 -23.56 -2.39 -0.38
C GLY A 201 -23.33 -2.63 -1.88
N TYR A 202 -22.52 -3.62 -2.30
CA TYR A 202 -22.29 -3.94 -3.70
C TYR A 202 -22.24 -5.44 -3.97
N SER A 203 -23.05 -5.93 -4.91
CA SER A 203 -22.98 -7.32 -5.41
C SER A 203 -21.94 -7.46 -6.51
N VAL A 204 -21.00 -8.40 -6.36
CA VAL A 204 -19.99 -8.70 -7.38
C VAL A 204 -20.51 -9.56 -8.53
N GLN A 205 -21.71 -10.13 -8.39
CA GLN A 205 -22.30 -11.03 -9.39
C GLN A 205 -22.38 -10.44 -10.82
N PRO A 206 -22.75 -9.15 -11.02
CA PRO A 206 -22.73 -8.56 -12.36
C PRO A 206 -21.35 -8.55 -13.02
N LEU A 207 -20.27 -8.44 -12.23
CA LEU A 207 -18.88 -8.49 -12.74
C LEU A 207 -18.54 -9.87 -13.30
N GLU A 208 -19.04 -10.93 -12.68
CA GLU A 208 -18.86 -12.32 -13.13
C GLU A 208 -19.61 -12.59 -14.43
N GLN A 209 -20.63 -11.78 -14.74
CA GLN A 209 -21.40 -11.80 -15.99
C GLN A 209 -20.82 -10.86 -17.07
N GLY A 210 -19.61 -10.31 -16.84
CA GLY A 210 -18.90 -9.46 -17.80
C GLY A 210 -19.22 -7.96 -17.70
N ARG A 211 -19.95 -7.51 -16.67
CA ARG A 211 -20.16 -6.09 -16.42
C ARG A 211 -18.83 -5.43 -16.03
N ARG A 212 -18.55 -4.27 -16.59
CA ARG A 212 -17.33 -3.51 -16.27
C ARG A 212 -17.50 -2.68 -15.00
N MET A 213 -16.39 -2.39 -14.30
CA MET A 213 -16.40 -1.60 -13.09
C MET A 213 -15.23 -0.60 -13.04
N VAL A 214 -15.55 0.64 -12.67
CA VAL A 214 -14.56 1.63 -12.22
C VAL A 214 -14.52 1.61 -10.70
N LEU A 215 -13.40 1.21 -10.14
CA LEU A 215 -13.18 1.24 -8.69
C LEU A 215 -12.65 2.62 -8.29
N ILE A 216 -13.30 3.27 -7.33
CA ILE A 216 -12.97 4.63 -6.92
C ILE A 216 -12.51 4.63 -5.46
N THR A 217 -11.41 5.33 -5.18
CA THR A 217 -10.98 5.61 -3.81
C THR A 217 -10.50 7.05 -3.69
N GLY A 218 -10.95 7.77 -2.68
CA GLY A 218 -10.55 9.15 -2.48
C GLY A 218 -10.90 9.64 -1.08
N HIS A 219 -9.91 10.20 -0.39
CA HIS A 219 -10.10 10.74 0.96
C HIS A 219 -9.04 11.76 1.36
N ARG A 220 -8.15 12.15 0.42
CA ARG A 220 -7.07 13.09 0.69
C ARG A 220 -7.61 14.48 0.98
N ARG A 221 -7.06 15.11 2.03
CA ARG A 221 -7.49 16.44 2.51
C ARG A 221 -7.26 17.52 1.46
N GLU A 222 -6.24 17.38 0.62
CA GLU A 222 -5.91 18.29 -0.47
C GLU A 222 -7.04 18.42 -1.50
N ASN A 223 -7.88 17.39 -1.64
CA ASN A 223 -9.00 17.35 -2.58
C ASN A 223 -10.31 17.92 -2.01
N PHE A 224 -10.40 18.18 -0.69
CA PHE A 224 -11.65 18.61 -0.06
C PHE A 224 -12.14 19.97 -0.57
N GLY A 225 -13.46 20.21 -0.43
CA GLY A 225 -14.12 21.39 -0.95
C GLY A 225 -14.46 21.28 -2.44
N ASP A 226 -14.18 22.32 -3.21
CA ASP A 226 -14.55 22.41 -4.63
C ASP A 226 -13.92 21.31 -5.49
N GLY A 227 -12.71 20.86 -5.14
CA GLY A 227 -12.04 19.75 -5.83
C GLY A 227 -12.86 18.46 -5.73
N PHE A 228 -13.32 18.13 -4.53
CA PHE A 228 -14.11 16.94 -4.31
C PHE A 228 -15.50 17.01 -4.95
N LEU A 229 -16.10 18.21 -5.00
CA LEU A 229 -17.36 18.45 -5.74
C LEU A 229 -17.19 18.22 -7.23
N ARG A 230 -16.06 18.66 -7.84
CA ARG A 230 -15.77 18.39 -9.26
C ARG A 230 -15.61 16.91 -9.53
N ILE A 231 -14.93 16.15 -8.66
CA ILE A 231 -14.81 14.69 -8.73
C ILE A 231 -16.20 14.04 -8.70
N CYS A 232 -17.04 14.40 -7.75
CA CYS A 232 -18.40 13.85 -7.64
C CYS A 232 -19.25 14.14 -8.88
N ASN A 233 -19.18 15.35 -9.44
CA ASN A 233 -19.89 15.69 -10.67
C ASN A 233 -19.37 14.89 -11.87
N ALA A 234 -18.05 14.68 -11.98
CA ALA A 234 -17.46 13.85 -13.02
C ALA A 234 -17.96 12.40 -12.93
N ILE A 235 -17.97 11.82 -11.73
CA ILE A 235 -18.52 10.45 -11.50
C ILE A 235 -19.99 10.36 -11.90
N ARG A 236 -20.81 11.35 -11.50
CA ARG A 236 -22.24 11.39 -11.86
C ARG A 236 -22.44 11.38 -13.39
N ASP A 237 -21.74 12.25 -14.09
CA ASP A 237 -21.92 12.41 -15.53
C ASP A 237 -21.33 11.24 -16.32
N LEU A 238 -20.27 10.62 -15.82
CA LEU A 238 -19.75 9.35 -16.35
C LEU A 238 -20.74 8.20 -16.16
N ALA A 239 -21.39 8.10 -14.99
CA ALA A 239 -22.39 7.09 -14.73
C ALA A 239 -23.61 7.20 -15.66
N LEU A 240 -24.04 8.43 -15.97
CA LEU A 240 -25.09 8.69 -16.97
C LEU A 240 -24.66 8.32 -18.40
N ARG A 241 -23.39 8.55 -18.74
CA ARG A 241 -22.83 8.26 -20.06
C ARG A 241 -22.62 6.76 -20.29
N PHE A 242 -22.28 6.01 -19.23
CA PHE A 242 -21.96 4.58 -19.27
C PHE A 242 -22.86 3.77 -18.33
N PRO A 243 -24.17 3.63 -18.62
CA PRO A 243 -25.10 2.91 -17.75
C PRO A 243 -24.78 1.42 -17.60
N GLU A 244 -23.98 0.85 -18.52
CA GLU A 244 -23.51 -0.53 -18.48
C GLU A 244 -22.23 -0.73 -17.63
N VAL A 245 -21.67 0.33 -17.06
CA VAL A 245 -20.48 0.29 -16.21
C VAL A 245 -20.86 0.65 -14.79
N ASP A 246 -20.41 -0.13 -13.82
CA ASP A 246 -20.59 0.18 -12.40
C ASP A 246 -19.46 1.09 -11.90
N PHE A 247 -19.82 2.09 -11.10
CA PHE A 247 -18.91 2.98 -10.40
C PHE A 247 -19.00 2.65 -8.92
N VAL A 248 -17.98 1.97 -8.39
CA VAL A 248 -17.99 1.47 -7.01
C VAL A 248 -17.00 2.26 -6.16
N TYR A 249 -17.50 2.89 -5.12
CA TYR A 249 -16.73 3.78 -4.26
C TYR A 249 -16.86 3.35 -2.79
N PRO A 250 -15.90 2.57 -2.25
CA PRO A 250 -15.79 2.36 -0.81
C PRO A 250 -15.48 3.70 -0.11
N MET A 251 -16.46 4.24 0.61
CA MET A 251 -16.38 5.59 1.18
C MET A 251 -15.60 5.60 2.48
N HIS A 252 -14.64 6.52 2.59
CA HIS A 252 -14.05 6.85 3.88
C HIS A 252 -15.10 7.44 4.84
N LEU A 253 -14.97 7.17 6.15
CA LEU A 253 -15.93 7.63 7.17
C LEU A 253 -15.92 9.14 7.39
N ASN A 254 -14.95 9.87 6.83
CA ASN A 254 -14.81 11.32 6.99
C ASN A 254 -16.03 12.06 6.42
N PRO A 255 -16.66 12.95 7.21
CA PRO A 255 -17.79 13.78 6.74
C PRO A 255 -17.48 14.62 5.51
N ASN A 256 -16.22 15.03 5.31
CA ASN A 256 -15.79 15.78 4.12
C ASN A 256 -15.83 14.96 2.83
N VAL A 257 -15.94 13.63 2.94
CA VAL A 257 -16.21 12.73 1.82
C VAL A 257 -17.72 12.48 1.67
N ARG A 258 -18.38 12.11 2.77
CA ARG A 258 -19.80 11.68 2.74
C ARG A 258 -20.81 12.80 2.42
N ARG A 259 -20.56 14.03 2.92
CA ARG A 259 -21.49 15.16 2.72
C ARG A 259 -21.60 15.60 1.25
N PRO A 260 -20.50 15.85 0.50
CA PRO A 260 -20.58 16.20 -0.92
C PRO A 260 -21.24 15.10 -1.77
N ILE A 261 -20.95 13.82 -1.47
CA ILE A 261 -21.60 12.68 -2.14
C ILE A 261 -23.12 12.75 -1.93
N ALA A 262 -23.57 12.85 -0.69
CA ALA A 262 -24.99 12.95 -0.37
C ALA A 262 -25.64 14.14 -1.07
N GLN A 263 -24.95 15.30 -1.14
CA GLN A 263 -25.46 16.50 -1.79
C GLN A 263 -25.68 16.30 -3.31
N ILE A 264 -24.74 15.64 -4.01
CA ILE A 264 -24.79 15.52 -5.48
C ILE A 264 -25.69 14.38 -5.92
N PHE A 265 -25.71 13.26 -5.16
CA PHE A 265 -26.43 12.05 -5.54
C PHE A 265 -27.80 11.88 -4.88
N SER A 266 -28.26 12.84 -4.04
CA SER A 266 -29.55 12.74 -3.34
C SER A 266 -30.78 12.92 -4.22
N HIS A 267 -30.64 13.50 -5.41
CA HIS A 267 -31.80 13.96 -6.22
C HIS A 267 -32.01 13.17 -7.52
N THR A 268 -31.15 12.21 -7.84
CA THR A 268 -31.23 11.42 -9.08
C THR A 268 -30.93 9.95 -8.78
N ASP A 269 -31.68 9.07 -9.42
CA ASP A 269 -31.41 7.64 -9.37
C ASP A 269 -30.21 7.32 -10.29
N HIS A 270 -29.13 6.84 -9.71
CA HIS A 270 -27.93 6.39 -10.41
C HIS A 270 -27.70 4.90 -10.07
N PRO A 271 -28.43 3.98 -10.72
CA PRO A 271 -28.44 2.57 -10.34
C PRO A 271 -27.08 1.87 -10.51
N ASN A 272 -26.17 2.48 -11.26
CA ASN A 272 -24.81 1.99 -11.50
C ASN A 272 -23.73 2.73 -10.69
N VAL A 273 -24.13 3.58 -9.72
CA VAL A 273 -23.20 4.19 -8.77
C VAL A 273 -23.43 3.59 -7.38
N HIS A 274 -22.41 2.98 -6.83
CA HIS A 274 -22.46 2.27 -5.56
C HIS A 274 -21.51 2.90 -4.56
N PHE A 275 -22.05 3.69 -3.63
CA PHE A 275 -21.33 4.18 -2.48
C PHE A 275 -21.45 3.16 -1.35
N ILE A 276 -20.37 2.47 -1.06
CA ILE A 276 -20.37 1.34 -0.12
C ILE A 276 -19.57 1.66 1.14
N GLU A 277 -19.78 0.86 2.18
CA GLU A 277 -19.00 0.99 3.41
C GLU A 277 -17.51 0.64 3.17
N PRO A 278 -16.60 1.14 4.03
CA PRO A 278 -15.18 0.86 3.90
C PRO A 278 -14.88 -0.64 3.88
N LEU A 279 -13.95 -1.04 3.02
CA LEU A 279 -13.54 -2.43 2.87
C LEU A 279 -12.23 -2.72 3.60
N GLU A 280 -12.09 -3.93 4.10
CA GLU A 280 -10.81 -4.47 4.56
C GLU A 280 -9.92 -4.84 3.36
N TYR A 281 -8.64 -5.13 3.62
CA TYR A 281 -7.64 -5.33 2.57
C TYR A 281 -8.01 -6.46 1.59
N LEU A 282 -8.47 -7.62 2.08
CA LEU A 282 -8.84 -8.74 1.19
C LEU A 282 -10.01 -8.40 0.26
N GLN A 283 -11.09 -7.79 0.80
CA GLN A 283 -12.22 -7.38 -0.03
C GLN A 283 -11.82 -6.33 -1.05
N PHE A 284 -10.95 -5.38 -0.65
CA PHE A 284 -10.47 -4.35 -1.54
C PHE A 284 -9.63 -4.92 -2.68
N VAL A 285 -8.68 -5.83 -2.39
CA VAL A 285 -7.88 -6.52 -3.41
C VAL A 285 -8.77 -7.35 -4.35
N PHE A 286 -9.78 -8.04 -3.79
CA PHE A 286 -10.73 -8.80 -4.59
C PHE A 286 -11.52 -7.93 -5.58
N LEU A 287 -11.99 -6.74 -5.15
CA LEU A 287 -12.64 -5.80 -6.07
C LEU A 287 -11.64 -5.19 -7.07
N MET A 288 -10.45 -4.85 -6.63
CA MET A 288 -9.41 -4.27 -7.50
C MET A 288 -9.00 -5.24 -8.61
N GLU A 289 -8.91 -6.53 -8.30
CA GLU A 289 -8.65 -7.59 -9.30
C GLU A 289 -9.75 -7.67 -10.37
N LYS A 290 -11.01 -7.42 -9.98
CA LYS A 290 -12.17 -7.42 -10.90
C LYS A 290 -12.41 -6.07 -11.58
N ALA A 291 -11.75 -5.00 -11.15
CA ALA A 291 -11.93 -3.67 -11.74
C ALA A 291 -11.45 -3.62 -13.20
N THR A 292 -12.10 -2.79 -14.01
CA THR A 292 -11.62 -2.42 -15.34
C THR A 292 -10.51 -1.38 -15.23
N LEU A 293 -10.73 -0.34 -14.45
CA LEU A 293 -9.74 0.69 -14.14
C LEU A 293 -9.96 1.22 -12.71
N VAL A 294 -8.98 1.93 -12.20
CA VAL A 294 -9.03 2.50 -10.84
C VAL A 294 -8.87 4.02 -10.90
N LEU A 295 -9.77 4.74 -10.25
CA LEU A 295 -9.72 6.20 -10.05
C LEU A 295 -9.41 6.47 -8.58
N THR A 296 -8.21 7.02 -8.26
CA THR A 296 -7.71 7.05 -6.88
C THR A 296 -6.90 8.30 -6.54
N ASP A 297 -6.85 8.66 -5.25
CA ASP A 297 -5.87 9.61 -4.70
C ASP A 297 -4.81 8.94 -3.80
N SER A 298 -4.83 7.60 -3.72
CA SER A 298 -3.93 6.82 -2.87
C SER A 298 -2.58 6.56 -3.54
N GLY A 299 -1.46 6.75 -2.77
CA GLY A 299 -0.13 6.40 -3.23
C GLY A 299 0.08 4.89 -3.42
N GLY A 300 -0.40 4.05 -2.48
CA GLY A 300 -0.24 2.60 -2.57
C GLY A 300 -0.95 1.97 -3.76
N ILE A 301 -2.13 2.47 -4.12
CA ILE A 301 -2.89 1.98 -5.28
C ILE A 301 -2.15 2.21 -6.59
N GLN A 302 -1.33 3.27 -6.68
CA GLN A 302 -0.47 3.55 -7.84
C GLN A 302 0.63 2.49 -8.05
N GLU A 303 0.96 1.73 -7.00
CA GLU A 303 1.88 0.61 -7.06
C GLU A 303 1.15 -0.71 -7.29
N GLU A 304 0.06 -0.95 -6.54
CA GLU A 304 -0.66 -2.23 -6.52
C GLU A 304 -1.54 -2.47 -7.76
N ALA A 305 -2.36 -1.51 -8.16
CA ALA A 305 -3.31 -1.71 -9.26
C ALA A 305 -2.62 -2.00 -10.61
N PRO A 306 -1.50 -1.32 -10.98
CA PRO A 306 -0.72 -1.71 -12.15
C PRO A 306 -0.15 -3.12 -12.08
N GLY A 307 0.15 -3.64 -10.88
CA GLY A 307 0.56 -5.03 -10.69
C GLY A 307 -0.52 -6.04 -11.11
N LEU A 308 -1.78 -5.63 -11.13
CA LEU A 308 -2.92 -6.42 -11.63
C LEU A 308 -3.31 -6.07 -13.08
N GLY A 309 -2.50 -5.29 -13.79
CA GLY A 309 -2.80 -4.83 -15.14
C GLY A 309 -3.99 -3.86 -15.20
N LYS A 310 -4.23 -3.09 -14.14
CA LYS A 310 -5.33 -2.13 -14.09
C LYS A 310 -4.82 -0.72 -14.36
N PRO A 311 -5.34 -0.03 -15.41
CA PRO A 311 -5.06 1.39 -15.61
C PRO A 311 -5.46 2.22 -14.38
N VAL A 312 -4.62 3.17 -14.00
CA VAL A 312 -4.83 4.01 -12.81
C VAL A 312 -4.90 5.48 -13.20
N LEU A 313 -6.01 6.11 -12.85
CA LEU A 313 -6.18 7.57 -12.95
C LEU A 313 -6.04 8.18 -11.54
N VAL A 314 -5.10 9.09 -11.40
CA VAL A 314 -4.72 9.65 -10.09
C VAL A 314 -5.32 11.04 -9.93
N MET A 315 -6.23 11.17 -8.96
CA MET A 315 -6.92 12.42 -8.60
C MET A 315 -6.03 13.32 -7.73
N ARG A 316 -4.85 13.64 -8.24
CA ARG A 316 -3.86 14.53 -7.60
C ARG A 316 -3.14 15.34 -8.65
N ASP A 317 -2.69 16.54 -8.28
CA ASP A 317 -1.88 17.39 -9.16
C ASP A 317 -0.43 16.92 -9.26
N THR A 318 0.05 16.24 -8.20
CA THR A 318 1.40 15.67 -8.12
C THR A 318 1.36 14.26 -7.51
N THR A 319 2.41 13.48 -7.75
CA THR A 319 2.58 12.16 -7.12
C THR A 319 4.00 11.98 -6.59
N GLU A 320 4.15 11.22 -5.51
CA GLU A 320 5.43 10.74 -5.01
C GLU A 320 5.92 9.48 -5.77
N ARG A 321 5.25 9.10 -6.85
CA ARG A 321 5.51 7.92 -7.69
C ARG A 321 5.79 8.33 -9.14
N PRO A 322 6.85 9.12 -9.39
CA PRO A 322 7.14 9.60 -10.75
C PRO A 322 7.43 8.46 -11.72
N GLU A 323 7.99 7.35 -11.24
CA GLU A 323 8.30 6.18 -12.07
C GLU A 323 7.03 5.55 -12.68
N ALA A 324 5.89 5.58 -11.97
CA ALA A 324 4.63 5.07 -12.50
C ALA A 324 4.10 5.94 -13.67
N LEU A 325 4.33 7.27 -13.61
CA LEU A 325 4.02 8.17 -14.72
C LEU A 325 4.91 7.91 -15.93
N GLU A 326 6.22 7.79 -15.72
CA GLU A 326 7.20 7.51 -16.76
C GLU A 326 6.96 6.16 -17.43
N ALA A 327 6.58 5.15 -16.64
CA ALA A 327 6.23 3.83 -17.14
C ALA A 327 4.89 3.80 -17.89
N GLY A 328 4.03 4.81 -17.72
CA GLY A 328 2.71 4.89 -18.33
C GLY A 328 1.65 4.02 -17.66
N THR A 329 1.91 3.50 -16.46
CA THR A 329 0.94 2.70 -15.69
C THR A 329 -0.12 3.55 -15.01
N VAL A 330 0.18 4.83 -14.76
CA VAL A 330 -0.74 5.79 -14.16
C VAL A 330 -0.81 7.08 -14.96
N ARG A 331 -1.92 7.82 -14.85
CA ARG A 331 -2.12 9.15 -15.41
C ARG A 331 -2.64 10.09 -14.34
N LEU A 332 -2.03 11.28 -14.18
CA LEU A 332 -2.57 12.33 -13.30
C LEU A 332 -3.74 13.02 -13.98
N VAL A 333 -4.85 13.11 -13.27
CA VAL A 333 -6.08 13.82 -13.72
C VAL A 333 -6.47 14.94 -12.76
N GLY A 334 -5.79 15.08 -11.62
CA GLY A 334 -6.11 16.09 -10.62
C GLY A 334 -7.54 15.95 -10.10
N THR A 335 -8.10 17.07 -9.66
CA THR A 335 -9.52 17.21 -9.36
C THR A 335 -10.27 17.90 -10.50
N ASP A 336 -9.68 17.90 -11.71
CA ASP A 336 -10.25 18.56 -12.87
C ASP A 336 -11.35 17.70 -13.50
N TYR A 337 -12.53 18.28 -13.65
CA TYR A 337 -13.72 17.59 -14.16
C TYR A 337 -13.50 17.05 -15.58
N ASP A 338 -12.99 17.90 -16.48
CA ASP A 338 -12.83 17.53 -17.89
C ASP A 338 -11.73 16.47 -18.07
N ALA A 339 -10.65 16.58 -17.32
CA ALA A 339 -9.57 15.59 -17.32
C ALA A 339 -10.03 14.22 -16.81
N ILE A 340 -10.85 14.19 -15.75
CA ILE A 340 -11.42 12.92 -15.22
C ILE A 340 -12.38 12.32 -16.26
N VAL A 341 -13.32 13.11 -16.78
CA VAL A 341 -14.35 12.63 -17.72
C VAL A 341 -13.69 12.13 -19.00
N SER A 342 -12.75 12.89 -19.60
CA SER A 342 -12.08 12.46 -20.83
C SER A 342 -11.23 11.20 -20.61
N SER A 343 -10.41 11.15 -19.56
CA SER A 343 -9.52 10.02 -19.31
C SER A 343 -10.26 8.72 -19.00
N VAL A 344 -11.35 8.77 -18.22
CA VAL A 344 -12.21 7.60 -17.99
C VAL A 344 -12.90 7.17 -19.29
N THR A 345 -13.40 8.13 -20.07
CA THR A 345 -14.05 7.85 -21.37
C THR A 345 -13.07 7.15 -22.32
N ASP A 346 -11.84 7.68 -22.46
CA ASP A 346 -10.82 7.10 -23.32
C ASP A 346 -10.54 5.64 -22.94
N LEU A 347 -10.32 5.36 -21.65
CA LEU A 347 -10.05 4.00 -21.17
C LEU A 347 -11.25 3.05 -21.31
N LEU A 348 -12.47 3.56 -21.29
CA LEU A 348 -13.67 2.73 -21.48
C LEU A 348 -14.04 2.50 -22.95
N THR A 349 -13.60 3.35 -23.88
CA THR A 349 -14.02 3.33 -25.28
C THR A 349 -12.90 3.05 -26.28
N SER A 350 -11.64 3.26 -25.91
CA SER A 350 -10.46 3.02 -26.74
C SER A 350 -9.68 1.80 -26.24
N PRO A 351 -9.77 0.64 -26.91
CA PRO A 351 -8.94 -0.51 -26.57
C PRO A 351 -7.43 -0.21 -26.59
N ALA A 352 -6.99 0.65 -27.54
CA ALA A 352 -5.59 1.00 -27.65
C ALA A 352 -5.07 1.77 -26.43
N ASP A 353 -5.84 2.74 -25.91
CA ASP A 353 -5.46 3.48 -24.72
C ASP A 353 -5.49 2.59 -23.47
N TYR A 354 -6.49 1.72 -23.37
CA TYR A 354 -6.59 0.74 -22.30
C TYR A 354 -5.38 -0.22 -22.32
N ASP A 355 -5.10 -0.83 -23.46
CA ASP A 355 -4.01 -1.80 -23.61
C ASP A 355 -2.65 -1.15 -23.34
N ALA A 356 -2.44 0.09 -23.77
CA ALA A 356 -1.20 0.81 -23.52
C ALA A 356 -0.91 0.97 -22.01
N MET A 357 -1.92 1.24 -21.20
CA MET A 357 -1.76 1.37 -19.75
C MET A 357 -1.76 0.02 -19.02
N SER A 358 -2.65 -0.89 -19.40
CA SER A 358 -2.82 -2.18 -18.71
C SER A 358 -1.64 -3.14 -18.91
N HIS A 359 -0.93 -3.02 -20.04
CA HIS A 359 0.25 -3.83 -20.36
C HIS A 359 1.59 -3.10 -20.10
N ALA A 360 1.55 -1.87 -19.61
CA ALA A 360 2.75 -1.16 -19.20
C ALA A 360 3.44 -1.89 -18.03
N VAL A 361 4.77 -1.92 -18.07
CA VAL A 361 5.56 -2.61 -17.03
C VAL A 361 5.47 -1.85 -15.71
N ASN A 362 5.06 -2.54 -14.64
CA ASN A 362 5.01 -1.95 -13.32
C ASN A 362 6.44 -1.68 -12.79
N PRO A 363 6.84 -0.43 -12.57
CA PRO A 363 8.19 -0.10 -12.12
C PRO A 363 8.48 -0.54 -10.67
N TYR A 364 7.44 -0.87 -9.90
CA TYR A 364 7.56 -1.26 -8.48
C TYR A 364 7.80 -2.74 -8.28
N GLY A 365 7.87 -3.55 -9.33
CA GLY A 365 8.30 -4.93 -9.22
C GLY A 365 7.40 -5.93 -9.92
N ASP A 366 7.85 -7.18 -9.83
CA ASP A 366 7.30 -8.35 -10.50
C ASP A 366 6.84 -9.45 -9.52
N GLY A 367 6.76 -9.14 -8.22
CA GLY A 367 6.38 -10.09 -7.17
C GLY A 367 7.52 -11.00 -6.70
N HIS A 368 8.77 -10.63 -6.95
CA HIS A 368 9.95 -11.38 -6.53
C HIS A 368 10.91 -10.55 -5.67
N ALA A 369 10.42 -9.51 -5.01
CA ALA A 369 11.24 -8.69 -4.13
C ALA A 369 11.70 -9.48 -2.90
N CYS A 370 10.81 -10.25 -2.28
CA CYS A 370 11.12 -11.05 -1.10
C CYS A 370 12.18 -12.13 -1.37
N PRO A 371 12.10 -12.95 -2.45
CA PRO A 371 13.19 -13.84 -2.82
C PRO A 371 14.53 -13.13 -3.03
N ARG A 372 14.56 -11.98 -3.74
CA ARG A 372 15.79 -11.21 -3.94
C ARG A 372 16.41 -10.70 -2.63
N ILE A 373 15.57 -10.27 -1.69
CA ILE A 373 16.04 -9.90 -0.34
C ILE A 373 16.63 -11.11 0.36
N ALA A 374 15.93 -12.25 0.38
CA ALA A 374 16.41 -13.47 1.02
C ALA A 374 17.74 -13.95 0.42
N ASP A 375 17.86 -14.01 -0.92
CA ASP A 375 19.08 -14.41 -1.63
C ASP A 375 20.27 -13.50 -1.31
N SER A 376 20.05 -12.25 -0.99
CA SER A 376 21.13 -11.31 -0.64
C SER A 376 21.56 -11.39 0.82
N LEU A 377 20.82 -12.14 1.65
CA LEU A 377 21.08 -12.34 3.08
C LEU A 377 21.66 -13.72 3.37
N SER A 378 21.66 -14.65 2.38
CA SER A 378 22.25 -16.00 2.48
C SER A 378 23.79 -16.00 2.24
#